data_3a69dcf113e5a0fc89cd0adbbe186a1f
#
_entry.id   3a69dcf113e5a0fc89cd0adbbe186a1f
#
_cell.length_a   1.000
_cell.length_b   1.000
_cell.length_c   1.000
_cell.angle_alpha   90.00
_cell.angle_beta   90.00
_cell.angle_gamma   90.00
#
_symmetry.space_group_name_H-M   'P 1'
#
loop_
_entity.id
_entity.type
_entity.pdbx_description
1 polymer ?
#
loop_
_entity_poly.entity_id
_entity_poly.type
_entity_poly.pdbx_seq_one_letter_code
_entity_poly.pdbx_strand_id
1 'polypeptide(L)'
;DAWRQANPHIVKFWWDVDKAAMEAVRYKRTNSTHGITFSCQSGMLFITLPSGRRLAYVKPRIGENKFGGQCITYEGVGATKKWERLDSYGPKFVENIVQATSRDILCSAMQTLRHCSIVMHVHDEVVIEADPRMSLKAVCEQMGRTPSWAKGLLLRADGYETDFYKKD
;
A
#
# COMPACT_ATOMS: atom_id res chain seq x y z
N ASP A 1 -23.26 10.89 -8.68
CA ASP A 1 -22.10 10.16 -8.19
C ASP A 1 -22.16 10.02 -6.66
N ALA A 2 -23.24 9.30 -6.20
CA ALA A 2 -23.60 9.19 -4.78
C ALA A 2 -22.47 8.68 -3.88
N TRP A 3 -21.65 7.71 -4.36
CA TRP A 3 -20.54 7.17 -3.58
C TRP A 3 -19.49 8.26 -3.24
N ARG A 4 -19.10 9.10 -4.20
CA ARG A 4 -18.13 10.18 -3.97
C ARG A 4 -18.67 11.24 -3.01
N GLN A 5 -19.96 11.52 -3.10
CA GLN A 5 -20.63 12.44 -2.17
C GLN A 5 -20.65 11.87 -0.75
N ALA A 6 -20.87 10.57 -0.60
CA ALA A 6 -20.83 9.89 0.69
C ALA A 6 -19.41 9.74 1.27
N ASN A 7 -18.36 9.83 0.43
CA ASN A 7 -16.95 9.60 0.82
C ASN A 7 -16.03 10.79 0.47
N PRO A 8 -16.34 12.02 0.88
CA PRO A 8 -15.62 13.22 0.44
C PRO A 8 -14.14 13.22 0.88
N HIS A 9 -13.81 12.62 2.02
CA HIS A 9 -12.43 12.54 2.51
C HIS A 9 -11.56 11.62 1.64
N ILE A 10 -12.13 10.51 1.13
CA ILE A 10 -11.42 9.61 0.21
C ILE A 10 -11.18 10.30 -1.12
N VAL A 11 -12.20 11.00 -1.64
CA VAL A 11 -12.08 11.77 -2.88
C VAL A 11 -11.02 12.88 -2.74
N LYS A 12 -11.03 13.59 -1.61
CA LYS A 12 -10.00 14.59 -1.32
C LYS A 12 -8.60 13.96 -1.28
N PHE A 13 -8.45 12.80 -0.64
CA PHE A 13 -7.19 12.07 -0.60
C PHE A 13 -6.68 11.72 -2.00
N TRP A 14 -7.54 11.26 -2.91
CA TRP A 14 -7.17 10.98 -4.30
C TRP A 14 -6.52 12.20 -4.98
N TRP A 15 -7.16 13.36 -4.84
CA TRP A 15 -6.70 14.57 -5.52
C TRP A 15 -5.50 15.22 -4.83
N ASP A 16 -5.37 15.13 -3.53
CA ASP A 16 -4.18 15.57 -2.80
C ASP A 16 -2.95 14.74 -3.23
N VAL A 17 -3.11 13.42 -3.37
CA VAL A 17 -2.06 12.52 -3.86
C VAL A 17 -1.71 12.81 -5.32
N ASP A 18 -2.72 12.98 -6.18
CA ASP A 18 -2.50 13.34 -7.58
C ASP A 18 -1.68 14.61 -7.73
N LYS A 19 -2.11 15.67 -7.04
CA LYS A 19 -1.42 16.96 -7.03
C LYS A 19 0.02 16.82 -6.55
N ALA A 20 0.24 16.12 -5.44
CA ALA A 20 1.57 15.92 -4.87
C ALA A 20 2.51 15.16 -5.83
N ALA A 21 2.01 14.11 -6.47
CA ALA A 21 2.77 13.34 -7.46
C ALA A 21 3.09 14.17 -8.71
N MET A 22 2.08 14.90 -9.24
CA MET A 22 2.26 15.79 -10.39
C MET A 22 3.30 16.89 -10.13
N GLU A 23 3.26 17.53 -8.95
CA GLU A 23 4.22 18.56 -8.56
C GLU A 23 5.64 17.99 -8.42
N ALA A 24 5.78 16.80 -7.81
CA ALA A 24 7.07 16.15 -7.68
C ALA A 24 7.72 15.87 -9.04
N VAL A 25 6.92 15.39 -10.01
CA VAL A 25 7.43 15.10 -11.36
C VAL A 25 7.72 16.38 -12.15
N ARG A 26 6.83 17.37 -12.07
CA ARG A 26 6.95 18.64 -12.85
C ARG A 26 8.12 19.48 -12.39
N TYR A 27 8.27 19.65 -11.09
CA TYR A 27 9.24 20.59 -10.52
C TYR A 27 10.49 19.90 -9.96
N LYS A 28 10.58 18.56 -10.05
CA LYS A 28 11.72 17.78 -9.55
C LYS A 28 12.05 18.06 -8.08
N ARG A 29 11.03 18.29 -7.28
CA ARG A 29 11.15 18.58 -5.84
C ARG A 29 10.39 17.57 -4.99
N THR A 30 10.82 17.43 -3.74
CA THR A 30 10.12 16.62 -2.75
C THR A 30 8.96 17.40 -2.15
N ASN A 31 7.82 16.72 -1.98
CA ASN A 31 6.69 17.22 -1.21
C ASN A 31 6.00 16.08 -0.47
N SER A 32 5.04 16.39 0.40
CA SER A 32 4.35 15.38 1.21
C SER A 32 2.88 15.73 1.39
N THR A 33 2.05 14.71 1.47
CA THR A 33 0.64 14.80 1.85
C THR A 33 0.20 13.52 2.56
N HIS A 34 -0.68 13.63 3.56
CA HIS A 34 -1.23 12.48 4.30
C HIS A 34 -0.16 11.49 4.85
N GLY A 35 0.99 11.98 5.27
CA GLY A 35 2.09 11.12 5.76
C GLY A 35 2.86 10.37 4.67
N ILE A 36 2.60 10.68 3.39
CA ILE A 36 3.23 10.08 2.21
C ILE A 36 4.13 11.13 1.57
N THR A 37 5.35 10.75 1.20
CA THR A 37 6.33 11.64 0.57
C THR A 37 6.56 11.25 -0.89
N PHE A 38 6.55 12.26 -1.74
CA PHE A 38 6.77 12.13 -3.19
C PHE A 38 8.09 12.80 -3.54
N SER A 39 8.99 12.09 -4.21
CA SER A 39 10.27 12.64 -4.65
C SER A 39 10.68 12.10 -6.02
N CYS A 40 11.33 12.95 -6.81
CA CYS A 40 11.82 12.60 -8.14
C CYS A 40 13.35 12.54 -8.10
N GLN A 41 13.93 11.35 -8.16
CA GLN A 41 15.36 11.11 -8.04
C GLN A 41 15.80 10.04 -9.04
N SER A 42 16.98 10.22 -9.64
CA SER A 42 17.61 9.21 -10.52
C SER A 42 16.68 8.66 -11.60
N GLY A 43 15.84 9.52 -12.20
CA GLY A 43 14.91 9.10 -13.25
C GLY A 43 13.70 8.33 -12.77
N MET A 44 13.39 8.34 -11.47
CA MET A 44 12.24 7.67 -10.87
C MET A 44 11.40 8.63 -10.03
N LEU A 45 10.09 8.44 -10.01
CA LEU A 45 9.21 8.97 -8.98
C LEU A 45 9.15 7.93 -7.86
N PHE A 46 9.58 8.32 -6.66
CA PHE A 46 9.41 7.53 -5.45
C PHE A 46 8.22 8.05 -4.64
N ILE A 47 7.38 7.12 -4.23
CA ILE A 47 6.32 7.35 -3.25
C ILE A 47 6.74 6.62 -1.97
N THR A 48 7.15 7.38 -0.96
CA THR A 48 7.57 6.84 0.34
C THR A 48 6.36 6.71 1.24
N LEU A 49 6.10 5.49 1.67
CA LEU A 49 5.00 5.10 2.54
C LEU A 49 5.29 5.46 4.00
N PRO A 50 4.27 5.49 4.89
CA PRO A 50 4.48 5.71 6.33
C PRO A 50 5.45 4.71 6.98
N SER A 51 5.54 3.49 6.46
CA SER A 51 6.51 2.46 6.88
C SER A 51 7.97 2.78 6.53
N GLY A 52 8.21 3.78 5.67
CA GLY A 52 9.51 4.09 5.09
C GLY A 52 9.82 3.33 3.79
N ARG A 53 9.01 2.33 3.42
CA ARG A 53 9.15 1.64 2.12
C ARG A 53 8.76 2.56 0.97
N ARG A 54 9.37 2.36 -0.19
CA ARG A 54 9.14 3.18 -1.38
C ARG A 54 8.55 2.38 -2.52
N LEU A 55 7.53 2.94 -3.17
CA LEU A 55 7.10 2.54 -4.50
C LEU A 55 7.89 3.34 -5.52
N ALA A 56 8.32 2.71 -6.62
CA ALA A 56 9.13 3.33 -7.66
C ALA A 56 8.42 3.27 -9.02
N TYR A 57 8.35 4.42 -9.69
CA TYR A 57 7.79 4.57 -11.04
C TYR A 57 8.89 5.08 -11.97
N VAL A 58 9.21 4.26 -12.98
CA VAL A 58 10.38 4.46 -13.85
C VAL A 58 10.10 5.53 -14.91
N LYS A 59 11.05 6.43 -15.12
CA LYS A 59 11.01 7.51 -16.12
C LYS A 59 9.67 8.28 -16.12
N PRO A 60 9.26 8.85 -14.98
CA PRO A 60 8.01 9.58 -14.86
C PRO A 60 8.04 10.84 -15.72
N ARG A 61 6.93 11.12 -16.39
CA ARG A 61 6.72 12.33 -17.21
C ARG A 61 5.30 12.83 -17.05
N ILE A 62 5.10 14.13 -17.21
CA ILE A 62 3.77 14.66 -17.44
C ILE A 62 3.38 14.32 -18.87
N GLY A 63 2.24 13.70 -19.02
CA GLY A 63 1.64 13.33 -20.30
C GLY A 63 0.16 13.68 -20.31
N GLU A 64 -0.55 13.16 -21.30
CA GLU A 64 -1.98 13.34 -21.47
C GLU A 64 -2.66 11.96 -21.44
N ASN A 65 -3.77 11.88 -20.71
CA ASN A 65 -4.58 10.67 -20.68
C ASN A 65 -5.53 10.60 -21.89
N LYS A 66 -6.19 9.48 -22.07
CA LYS A 66 -7.14 9.25 -23.19
C LYS A 66 -8.34 10.21 -23.23
N PHE A 67 -8.52 11.06 -22.21
CA PHE A 67 -9.59 12.06 -22.12
C PHE A 67 -9.09 13.49 -22.31
N GLY A 68 -7.81 13.69 -22.68
CA GLY A 68 -7.22 15.01 -22.88
C GLY A 68 -6.75 15.71 -21.59
N GLY A 69 -6.84 15.05 -20.45
CA GLY A 69 -6.37 15.59 -19.16
C GLY A 69 -4.89 15.28 -18.90
N GLN A 70 -4.20 16.18 -18.20
CA GLN A 70 -2.82 15.91 -17.77
C GLN A 70 -2.78 14.77 -16.75
N CYS A 71 -1.79 13.90 -16.90
CA CYS A 71 -1.56 12.79 -16.00
C CYS A 71 -0.05 12.50 -15.88
N ILE A 72 0.33 11.63 -14.94
CA ILE A 72 1.67 11.07 -14.90
C ILE A 72 1.71 9.85 -15.80
N THR A 73 2.74 9.77 -16.65
CA THR A 73 3.08 8.56 -17.40
C THR A 73 4.43 8.02 -16.90
N TYR A 74 4.58 6.72 -16.90
CA TYR A 74 5.80 6.02 -16.46
C TYR A 74 6.02 4.75 -17.29
N GLU A 75 7.22 4.18 -17.24
CA GLU A 75 7.52 2.91 -17.89
C GLU A 75 7.34 1.75 -16.92
N GLY A 76 6.70 0.68 -17.39
CA GLY A 76 6.43 -0.51 -16.59
C GLY A 76 5.87 -1.65 -17.41
N VAL A 77 5.59 -2.78 -16.76
CA VAL A 77 4.97 -3.94 -17.39
C VAL A 77 3.48 -3.70 -17.51
N GLY A 78 2.97 -3.61 -18.72
CA GLY A 78 1.55 -3.42 -19.00
C GLY A 78 0.72 -4.71 -18.99
N ALA A 79 -0.54 -4.59 -19.36
CA ALA A 79 -1.50 -5.70 -19.39
C ALA A 79 -1.06 -6.84 -20.30
N THR A 80 -0.34 -6.54 -21.37
CA THR A 80 0.21 -7.52 -22.33
C THR A 80 1.50 -8.19 -21.86
N LYS A 81 1.92 -7.95 -20.61
CA LYS A 81 3.19 -8.40 -20.03
C LYS A 81 4.44 -7.88 -20.76
N LYS A 82 4.31 -6.82 -21.56
CA LYS A 82 5.41 -6.12 -22.22
C LYS A 82 5.77 -4.84 -21.47
N TRP A 83 7.03 -4.44 -21.57
CA TRP A 83 7.50 -3.16 -21.05
C TRP A 83 6.98 -2.04 -21.95
N GLU A 84 6.18 -1.17 -21.39
CA GLU A 84 5.51 -0.09 -22.12
C GLU A 84 5.31 1.15 -21.26
N ARG A 85 4.87 2.25 -21.88
CA ARG A 85 4.50 3.45 -21.15
C ARG A 85 3.05 3.37 -20.71
N LEU A 86 2.87 3.53 -19.41
CA LEU A 86 1.59 3.46 -18.72
C LEU A 86 1.23 4.85 -18.18
N ASP A 87 -0.05 5.14 -18.04
CA ASP A 87 -0.56 6.32 -17.35
C ASP A 87 -1.03 5.97 -15.93
N SER A 88 -0.99 6.97 -15.04
CA SER A 88 -1.52 6.87 -13.70
C SER A 88 -2.09 8.21 -13.24
N TYR A 89 -2.96 8.14 -12.25
CA TYR A 89 -3.71 9.26 -11.71
C TYR A 89 -4.03 9.01 -10.23
N GLY A 90 -4.53 10.03 -9.53
CA GLY A 90 -4.71 10.01 -8.08
C GLY A 90 -5.33 8.74 -7.49
N PRO A 91 -6.54 8.31 -7.92
CA PRO A 91 -7.13 7.05 -7.46
C PRO A 91 -6.24 5.83 -7.64
N LYS A 92 -5.49 5.74 -8.75
CA LYS A 92 -4.61 4.60 -9.01
C LYS A 92 -3.35 4.63 -8.13
N PHE A 93 -2.81 5.81 -7.87
CA PHE A 93 -1.73 5.94 -6.90
C PHE A 93 -2.20 5.59 -5.49
N VAL A 94 -3.40 6.04 -5.09
CA VAL A 94 -3.95 5.71 -3.77
C VAL A 94 -4.22 4.21 -3.63
N GLU A 95 -4.75 3.54 -4.66
CA GLU A 95 -4.88 2.08 -4.68
C GLU A 95 -3.54 1.40 -4.37
N ASN A 96 -2.48 1.77 -5.11
CA ASN A 96 -1.15 1.19 -4.91
C ASN A 96 -0.58 1.49 -3.51
N ILE A 97 -0.78 2.72 -3.01
CA ILE A 97 -0.34 3.14 -1.67
C ILE A 97 -1.05 2.33 -0.59
N VAL A 98 -2.37 2.19 -0.68
CA VAL A 98 -3.17 1.46 0.33
C VAL A 98 -2.81 -0.01 0.33
N GLN A 99 -2.76 -0.67 -0.84
CA GLN A 99 -2.35 -2.08 -0.94
C GLN A 99 -0.94 -2.30 -0.39
N ALA A 100 0.00 -1.42 -0.72
CA ALA A 100 1.37 -1.51 -0.24
C ALA A 100 1.46 -1.29 1.28
N THR A 101 0.69 -0.34 1.84
CA THR A 101 0.64 -0.09 3.28
C THR A 101 0.03 -1.28 4.03
N SER A 102 -1.04 -1.89 3.50
CA SER A 102 -1.63 -3.12 4.05
C SER A 102 -0.61 -4.26 4.09
N ARG A 103 0.19 -4.41 3.03
CA ARG A 103 1.29 -5.37 3.00
C ARG A 103 2.34 -5.07 4.07
N ASP A 104 2.68 -3.82 4.31
CA ASP A 104 3.64 -3.41 5.34
C ASP A 104 3.13 -3.71 6.75
N ILE A 105 1.82 -3.57 6.99
CA ILE A 105 1.15 -3.95 8.25
C ILE A 105 1.30 -5.46 8.48
N LEU A 106 0.97 -6.28 7.49
CA LEU A 106 1.15 -7.73 7.59
C LEU A 106 2.61 -8.11 7.85
N CYS A 107 3.55 -7.52 7.12
CA CYS A 107 4.98 -7.77 7.33
C CYS A 107 5.44 -7.38 8.74
N SER A 108 4.93 -6.28 9.28
CA SER A 108 5.19 -5.87 10.66
C SER A 108 4.65 -6.90 11.67
N ALA A 109 3.43 -7.39 11.47
CA ALA A 109 2.84 -8.44 12.30
C ALA A 109 3.68 -9.74 12.23
N MET A 110 4.07 -10.17 11.03
CA MET A 110 4.94 -11.36 10.86
C MET A 110 6.29 -11.20 11.54
N GLN A 111 6.88 -10.00 11.54
CA GLN A 111 8.13 -9.74 12.28
C GLN A 111 7.95 -9.90 13.79
N THR A 112 6.84 -9.48 14.34
CA THR A 112 6.55 -9.67 15.76
C THR A 112 6.25 -11.12 16.12
N LEU A 113 5.74 -11.90 15.17
CA LEU A 113 5.44 -13.34 15.28
C LEU A 113 6.61 -14.24 14.81
N ARG A 114 7.81 -13.69 14.59
CA ARG A 114 8.97 -14.43 14.04
C ARG A 114 9.42 -15.65 14.88
N HIS A 115 8.99 -15.74 16.12
CA HIS A 115 9.24 -16.89 17.01
C HIS A 115 8.23 -18.05 16.80
N CYS A 116 7.16 -17.80 16.02
CA CYS A 116 6.19 -18.80 15.64
C CYS A 116 6.60 -19.47 14.32
N SER A 117 6.20 -20.73 14.12
CA SER A 117 6.38 -21.43 12.85
C SER A 117 5.38 -20.91 11.80
N ILE A 118 5.67 -19.74 11.21
CA ILE A 118 4.88 -19.20 10.10
C ILE A 118 5.20 -20.03 8.85
N VAL A 119 4.21 -20.79 8.37
CA VAL A 119 4.37 -21.68 7.20
C VAL A 119 3.83 -21.05 5.91
N MET A 120 2.88 -20.12 6.02
CA MET A 120 2.29 -19.45 4.87
C MET A 120 1.69 -18.09 5.27
N HIS A 121 1.56 -17.21 4.30
CA HIS A 121 0.72 -16.01 4.41
C HIS A 121 -0.04 -15.82 3.09
N VAL A 122 -1.28 -15.33 3.18
CA VAL A 122 -2.13 -15.04 2.03
C VAL A 122 -2.86 -13.72 2.29
N HIS A 123 -2.67 -12.73 1.40
CA HIS A 123 -3.26 -11.38 1.55
C HIS A 123 -3.03 -10.76 2.93
N ASP A 124 -3.96 -10.87 3.84
CA ASP A 124 -3.98 -10.36 5.21
C ASP A 124 -3.96 -11.48 6.27
N GLU A 125 -3.81 -12.73 5.85
CA GLU A 125 -3.74 -13.92 6.70
C GLU A 125 -2.30 -14.36 6.96
N VAL A 126 -2.10 -14.95 8.13
CA VAL A 126 -0.87 -15.69 8.50
C VAL A 126 -1.29 -17.08 8.98
N VAL A 127 -0.64 -18.11 8.43
CA VAL A 127 -0.83 -19.49 8.83
C VAL A 127 0.37 -19.94 9.65
N ILE A 128 0.11 -20.43 10.83
CA ILE A 128 1.13 -20.86 11.80
C ILE A 128 0.93 -22.33 12.11
N GLU A 129 1.97 -23.13 11.97
CA GLU A 129 2.02 -24.47 12.53
C GLU A 129 2.30 -24.35 14.03
N ALA A 130 1.24 -24.55 14.84
CA ALA A 130 1.24 -24.20 16.24
C ALA A 130 1.43 -25.40 17.17
N ASP A 131 2.23 -25.21 18.22
CA ASP A 131 2.19 -26.12 19.38
C ASP A 131 0.80 -26.04 20.04
N PRO A 132 0.19 -27.18 20.47
CA PRO A 132 -1.14 -27.18 21.12
C PRO A 132 -1.25 -26.26 22.36
N ARG A 133 -0.12 -25.85 22.94
CA ARG A 133 -0.08 -24.92 24.07
C ARG A 133 -0.06 -23.45 23.66
N MET A 134 0.04 -23.16 22.37
CA MET A 134 0.02 -21.80 21.88
C MET A 134 -1.38 -21.19 22.00
N SER A 135 -1.47 -20.01 22.53
CA SER A 135 -2.74 -19.30 22.65
C SER A 135 -3.11 -18.56 21.37
N LEU A 136 -4.17 -18.98 20.69
CA LEU A 136 -4.72 -18.27 19.53
C LEU A 136 -5.02 -16.81 19.86
N LYS A 137 -5.60 -16.54 21.04
CA LYS A 137 -5.88 -15.17 21.50
C LYS A 137 -4.61 -14.32 21.56
N ALA A 138 -3.51 -14.84 22.10
CA ALA A 138 -2.25 -14.11 22.19
C ALA A 138 -1.66 -13.80 20.82
N VAL A 139 -1.78 -14.73 19.87
CA VAL A 139 -1.37 -14.52 18.47
C VAL A 139 -2.20 -13.41 17.82
N CYS A 140 -3.52 -13.46 17.96
CA CYS A 140 -4.42 -12.42 17.41
C CYS A 140 -4.14 -11.04 18.03
N GLU A 141 -3.95 -10.96 19.35
CA GLU A 141 -3.58 -9.71 20.03
C GLU A 141 -2.25 -9.17 19.51
N GLN A 142 -1.25 -10.03 19.31
CA GLN A 142 0.05 -9.65 18.77
C GLN A 142 -0.06 -9.15 17.32
N MET A 143 -0.83 -9.85 16.49
CA MET A 143 -1.07 -9.50 15.08
C MET A 143 -1.85 -8.18 14.96
N GLY A 144 -2.78 -7.92 15.88
CA GLY A 144 -3.58 -6.70 15.94
C GLY A 144 -2.85 -5.47 16.49
N ARG A 145 -1.58 -5.58 16.88
CA ARG A 145 -0.81 -4.42 17.39
C ARG A 145 -0.49 -3.45 16.27
N THR A 146 -0.82 -2.18 16.51
CA THR A 146 -0.52 -1.11 15.56
C THR A 146 0.98 -0.81 15.51
N PRO A 147 1.62 -0.87 14.33
CA PRO A 147 3.01 -0.46 14.19
C PRO A 147 3.22 1.01 14.57
N SER A 148 4.41 1.36 15.06
CA SER A 148 4.74 2.73 15.50
C SER A 148 4.57 3.78 14.40
N TRP A 149 4.81 3.40 13.15
CA TRP A 149 4.65 4.26 11.97
C TRP A 149 3.19 4.42 11.50
N ALA A 150 2.24 3.60 12.02
CA ALA A 150 0.81 3.65 11.70
C ALA A 150 -0.03 4.17 12.88
N LYS A 151 0.50 5.10 13.65
CA LYS A 151 -0.13 5.63 14.86
C LYS A 151 -1.55 6.12 14.58
N GLY A 152 -2.51 5.64 15.38
CA GLY A 152 -3.94 5.98 15.26
C GLY A 152 -4.74 5.02 14.39
N LEU A 153 -4.09 4.09 13.67
CA LEU A 153 -4.80 3.04 12.95
C LEU A 153 -5.29 1.98 13.95
N LEU A 154 -6.58 1.68 13.90
CA LEU A 154 -7.19 0.61 14.70
C LEU A 154 -7.08 -0.70 13.91
N LEU A 155 -6.31 -1.63 14.43
CA LEU A 155 -6.13 -2.97 13.87
C LEU A 155 -6.80 -4.01 14.79
N ARG A 156 -7.35 -5.02 14.17
CA ARG A 156 -7.88 -6.20 14.84
C ARG A 156 -7.52 -7.43 14.01
N ALA A 157 -7.17 -8.51 14.68
CA ALA A 157 -7.03 -9.81 14.07
C ALA A 157 -7.99 -10.79 14.75
N ASP A 158 -8.63 -11.62 13.95
CA ASP A 158 -9.40 -12.77 14.37
C ASP A 158 -8.72 -14.03 13.82
N GLY A 159 -8.99 -15.20 14.40
CA GLY A 159 -8.38 -16.44 13.95
C GLY A 159 -9.15 -17.64 14.43
N TYR A 160 -8.79 -18.80 13.92
CA TYR A 160 -9.33 -20.10 14.31
C TYR A 160 -8.23 -21.17 14.24
N GLU A 161 -8.46 -22.29 14.89
CA GLU A 161 -7.61 -23.47 14.87
C GLU A 161 -8.21 -24.55 13.98
N THR A 162 -7.36 -25.27 13.25
CA THR A 162 -7.78 -26.32 12.32
C THR A 162 -6.64 -27.29 12.06
N ASP A 163 -6.97 -28.52 11.69
CA ASP A 163 -5.98 -29.55 11.35
C ASP A 163 -5.52 -29.47 9.89
N PHE A 164 -6.13 -28.63 9.07
CA PHE A 164 -5.76 -28.41 7.67
C PHE A 164 -6.12 -26.99 7.24
N TYR A 165 -5.39 -26.47 6.29
CA TYR A 165 -5.71 -25.14 5.74
C TYR A 165 -7.06 -25.14 5.04
N LYS A 166 -7.92 -24.24 5.44
CA LYS A 166 -9.17 -23.89 4.74
C LYS A 166 -9.31 -22.37 4.69
N LYS A 167 -9.91 -21.89 3.65
CA LYS A 167 -10.31 -20.49 3.52
C LYS A 167 -11.75 -20.35 4.02
N ASP A 168 -12.00 -19.30 4.79
CA ASP A 168 -13.37 -18.92 5.20
C ASP A 168 -14.22 -18.43 4.04
#